data_9072bde944df29eb7fb3266901e3bb6c
#
_entry.id   9072bde944df29eb7fb3266901e3bb6c
#
_cell.length_a   1.000
_cell.length_b   1.000
_cell.length_c   1.000
_cell.angle_alpha   90.00
_cell.angle_beta   90.00
_cell.angle_gamma   90.00
#
_symmetry.space_group_name_H-M   'P 1'
#
loop_
_entity.id
_entity.type
_entity.pdbx_description
1 polymer ?
#
loop_
_entity_poly.entity_id
_entity_poly.type
_entity_poly.pdbx_seq_one_letter_code
_entity_poly.pdbx_strand_id
1 'polypeptide(L)'
;MGVNPARSSRAVTALVAGAAFLVFGLNNTETAALPSYVVSLGAGPFIASLQNSLFVFIAILLRLPLEGLVARRGSRFAMMAGAAGYTVPCLLLVGCTELWQIVALRLAQALGLALFQPSVAQYLTATSPASSLGRRLGIVRFATTASLMVGPVTIFPLIGSHGYPLFFGALTLAGACGTIIAFALPRDLRPSVVPHRARIASNGGVRPPLRPAPRPPLQRSLPLLASPLLLACGYSVVMNFGQTLSEETLAGCGDGILFACLSIGGLAGSLVAGWATDRFGAKRSVACTIASTAAGLLLMGLAQQAEVVLAGAFLCGAGYFGATATLVAAAGLAAGDRADALLARQQSALDAGMISGGLLAGAMLQGGLPVSAAFLATACAAGAALVAWGMMYPHQKGNR
;
A
#
# COMPACT_ATOMS: atom_id res chain seq x y z
N MET A 1 -40.86 9.56 3.65
CA MET A 1 -40.23 8.25 3.35
C MET A 1 -38.96 8.14 4.18
N GLY A 2 -39.00 7.42 5.31
CA GLY A 2 -37.86 7.24 6.22
C GLY A 2 -36.86 6.27 5.60
N VAL A 3 -35.71 6.77 5.16
CA VAL A 3 -34.60 5.93 4.72
C VAL A 3 -34.07 5.17 5.94
N ASN A 4 -34.17 3.84 5.91
CA ASN A 4 -33.68 2.97 6.98
C ASN A 4 -32.17 3.24 7.21
N PRO A 5 -31.72 3.74 8.38
CA PRO A 5 -30.35 4.16 8.64
C PRO A 5 -29.31 3.05 8.41
N ALA A 6 -29.70 1.77 8.54
CA ALA A 6 -28.84 0.63 8.25
C ALA A 6 -28.60 0.40 6.75
N ARG A 7 -29.60 0.68 5.91
CA ARG A 7 -29.46 0.62 4.43
C ARG A 7 -28.57 1.75 3.91
N SER A 8 -28.77 2.97 4.41
CA SER A 8 -27.92 4.13 4.10
C SER A 8 -26.45 3.85 4.43
N SER A 9 -26.19 3.23 5.56
CA SER A 9 -24.87 2.90 6.07
C SER A 9 -24.12 1.82 5.27
N ARG A 10 -24.83 0.81 4.72
CA ARG A 10 -24.22 -0.20 3.83
C ARG A 10 -23.91 0.37 2.45
N ALA A 11 -24.81 1.20 1.91
CA ALA A 11 -24.62 1.88 0.64
C ALA A 11 -23.38 2.81 0.67
N VAL A 12 -23.18 3.56 1.74
CA VAL A 12 -22.00 4.40 1.92
C VAL A 12 -20.71 3.58 1.94
N THR A 13 -20.70 2.43 2.63
CA THR A 13 -19.52 1.55 2.64
C THR A 13 -19.23 1.00 1.24
N ALA A 14 -20.24 0.61 0.49
CA ALA A 14 -20.10 0.12 -0.87
C ALA A 14 -19.56 1.20 -1.83
N LEU A 15 -20.06 2.44 -1.73
CA LEU A 15 -19.54 3.57 -2.51
C LEU A 15 -18.07 3.87 -2.18
N VAL A 16 -17.72 3.91 -0.90
CA VAL A 16 -16.31 4.14 -0.49
C VAL A 16 -15.41 3.00 -0.97
N ALA A 17 -15.86 1.74 -0.84
CA ALA A 17 -15.10 0.58 -1.32
C ALA A 17 -14.96 0.60 -2.85
N GLY A 18 -16.01 0.97 -3.60
CA GLY A 18 -15.98 1.10 -5.05
C GLY A 18 -15.04 2.22 -5.51
N ALA A 19 -15.13 3.41 -4.91
CA ALA A 19 -14.21 4.50 -5.21
C ALA A 19 -12.75 4.11 -4.90
N ALA A 20 -12.51 3.49 -3.73
CA ALA A 20 -11.19 3.03 -3.34
C ALA A 20 -10.66 1.93 -4.27
N PHE A 21 -11.49 0.95 -4.66
CA PHE A 21 -11.13 -0.09 -5.61
C PHE A 21 -10.64 0.50 -6.94
N LEU A 22 -11.39 1.44 -7.52
CA LEU A 22 -11.09 2.02 -8.83
C LEU A 22 -9.86 2.95 -8.77
N VAL A 23 -9.79 3.84 -7.78
CA VAL A 23 -8.65 4.79 -7.65
C VAL A 23 -7.36 4.08 -7.26
N PHE A 24 -7.40 3.13 -6.32
CA PHE A 24 -6.22 2.31 -6.02
C PHE A 24 -5.89 1.31 -7.13
N GLY A 25 -6.89 0.82 -7.87
CA GLY A 25 -6.69 0.01 -9.06
C GLY A 25 -5.89 0.77 -10.13
N LEU A 26 -6.27 2.02 -10.41
CA LEU A 26 -5.51 2.91 -11.27
C LEU A 26 -4.08 3.08 -10.73
N ASN A 27 -3.92 3.47 -9.46
CA ASN A 27 -2.59 3.67 -8.84
C ASN A 27 -1.70 2.43 -8.93
N ASN A 28 -2.20 1.27 -8.56
CA ASN A 28 -1.42 0.04 -8.51
C ASN A 28 -1.02 -0.41 -9.93
N THR A 29 -1.95 -0.37 -10.88
CA THR A 29 -1.72 -0.78 -12.26
C THR A 29 -0.75 0.18 -12.97
N GLU A 30 -0.92 1.47 -12.79
CA GLU A 30 -0.02 2.48 -13.34
C GLU A 30 1.38 2.36 -12.73
N THR A 31 1.49 2.21 -11.39
CA THR A 31 2.78 2.06 -10.71
C THR A 31 3.55 0.85 -11.20
N ALA A 32 2.86 -0.25 -11.53
CA ALA A 32 3.48 -1.47 -12.05
C ALA A 32 3.90 -1.36 -13.53
N ALA A 33 3.18 -0.59 -14.36
CA ALA A 33 3.44 -0.45 -15.80
C ALA A 33 4.42 0.68 -16.14
N LEU A 34 4.43 1.76 -15.36
CA LEU A 34 5.23 2.96 -15.67
C LEU A 34 6.73 2.70 -15.79
N PRO A 35 7.38 1.85 -14.99
CA PRO A 35 8.81 1.57 -15.20
C PRO A 35 9.10 1.01 -16.59
N SER A 36 8.31 0.04 -17.06
CA SER A 36 8.48 -0.51 -18.43
C SER A 36 8.19 0.56 -19.50
N TYR A 37 7.20 1.44 -19.27
CA TYR A 37 6.93 2.57 -20.19
C TYR A 37 8.11 3.54 -20.26
N VAL A 38 8.69 3.92 -19.14
CA VAL A 38 9.84 4.83 -19.06
C VAL A 38 11.08 4.22 -19.75
N VAL A 39 11.28 2.91 -19.58
CA VAL A 39 12.36 2.18 -20.30
C VAL A 39 12.09 2.16 -21.82
N SER A 40 10.85 1.97 -22.26
CA SER A 40 10.49 1.98 -23.69
C SER A 40 10.72 3.35 -24.37
N LEU A 41 10.76 4.44 -23.58
CA LEU A 41 11.14 5.78 -24.04
C LEU A 41 12.68 6.02 -24.04
N GLY A 42 13.48 4.98 -23.77
CA GLY A 42 14.94 5.03 -23.80
C GLY A 42 15.60 5.44 -22.50
N ALA A 43 14.85 5.57 -21.39
CA ALA A 43 15.43 5.85 -20.09
C ALA A 43 15.99 4.57 -19.45
N GLY A 44 17.01 4.72 -18.59
CA GLY A 44 17.58 3.59 -17.87
C GLY A 44 16.69 3.11 -16.71
N PRO A 45 16.91 1.87 -16.22
CA PRO A 45 16.11 1.27 -15.12
C PRO A 45 16.11 2.08 -13.82
N PHE A 46 17.20 2.79 -13.54
CA PHE A 46 17.29 3.68 -12.38
C PHE A 46 16.25 4.82 -12.47
N ILE A 47 16.18 5.49 -13.61
CA ILE A 47 15.19 6.56 -13.84
C ILE A 47 13.77 6.00 -13.80
N ALA A 48 13.57 4.80 -14.34
CA ALA A 48 12.28 4.12 -14.33
C ALA A 48 11.77 3.87 -12.90
N SER A 49 12.63 3.48 -11.95
CA SER A 49 12.27 3.31 -10.54
C SER A 49 12.25 4.62 -9.75
N LEU A 50 13.08 5.60 -10.14
CA LEU A 50 13.18 6.90 -9.47
C LEU A 50 11.85 7.65 -9.51
N GLN A 51 11.11 7.62 -10.64
CA GLN A 51 9.82 8.31 -10.76
C GLN A 51 8.78 7.77 -9.74
N ASN A 52 8.72 6.46 -9.50
CA ASN A 52 7.86 5.86 -8.48
C ASN A 52 8.32 6.22 -7.05
N SER A 53 9.62 6.25 -6.82
CA SER A 53 10.21 6.63 -5.52
C SER A 53 9.95 8.10 -5.19
N LEU A 54 10.11 9.00 -6.18
CA LEU A 54 9.78 10.42 -6.04
C LEU A 54 8.29 10.64 -5.78
N PHE A 55 7.42 9.91 -6.47
CA PHE A 55 5.98 9.94 -6.26
C PHE A 55 5.63 9.63 -4.79
N VAL A 56 6.15 8.53 -4.22
CA VAL A 56 5.91 8.16 -2.82
C VAL A 56 6.50 9.21 -1.88
N PHE A 57 7.72 9.66 -2.13
CA PHE A 57 8.41 10.66 -1.30
C PHE A 57 7.63 11.99 -1.24
N ILE A 58 7.20 12.51 -2.37
CA ILE A 58 6.41 13.74 -2.44
C ILE A 58 5.04 13.56 -1.79
N ALA A 59 4.39 12.40 -1.98
CA ALA A 59 3.12 12.11 -1.30
C ALA A 59 3.27 12.15 0.24
N ILE A 60 4.39 11.67 0.79
CA ILE A 60 4.68 11.75 2.23
C ILE A 60 4.85 13.21 2.66
N LEU A 61 5.67 13.99 1.94
CA LEU A 61 5.92 15.39 2.27
C LEU A 61 4.63 16.23 2.26
N LEU A 62 3.73 15.93 1.33
CA LEU A 62 2.47 16.66 1.19
C LEU A 62 1.43 16.29 2.25
N ARG A 63 1.55 15.16 2.95
CA ARG A 63 0.57 14.75 3.98
C ARG A 63 0.42 15.79 5.09
N LEU A 64 1.53 16.28 5.65
CA LEU A 64 1.50 17.23 6.78
C LEU A 64 0.83 18.58 6.40
N PRO A 65 1.24 19.29 5.33
CA PRO A 65 0.58 20.56 4.97
C PRO A 65 -0.88 20.38 4.56
N LEU A 66 -1.25 19.23 4.02
CA LEU A 66 -2.64 18.97 3.60
C LEU A 66 -3.57 18.59 4.75
N GLU A 67 -3.07 18.15 5.91
CA GLU A 67 -3.90 17.88 7.10
C GLU A 67 -4.76 19.08 7.49
N GLY A 68 -4.19 20.30 7.45
CA GLY A 68 -4.93 21.52 7.73
C GLY A 68 -6.05 21.80 6.73
N LEU A 69 -5.85 21.49 5.46
CA LEU A 69 -6.87 21.62 4.41
C LEU A 69 -8.00 20.61 4.60
N VAL A 70 -7.64 19.35 4.86
CA VAL A 70 -8.62 18.27 5.10
C VAL A 70 -9.43 18.55 6.36
N ALA A 71 -8.78 19.08 7.42
CA ALA A 71 -9.45 19.49 8.64
C ALA A 71 -10.54 20.54 8.41
N ARG A 72 -10.27 21.50 7.51
CA ARG A 72 -11.21 22.60 7.22
C ARG A 72 -12.32 22.20 6.24
N ARG A 73 -12.01 21.39 5.21
CA ARG A 73 -12.93 21.06 4.13
C ARG A 73 -13.60 19.68 4.25
N GLY A 74 -13.13 18.85 5.16
CA GLY A 74 -13.67 17.51 5.44
C GLY A 74 -13.07 16.40 4.59
N SER A 75 -13.25 15.17 5.05
CA SER A 75 -12.70 13.96 4.41
C SER A 75 -13.34 13.66 3.05
N ARG A 76 -14.64 13.98 2.86
CA ARG A 76 -15.30 13.86 1.56
C ARG A 76 -14.62 14.72 0.50
N PHE A 77 -14.35 16.00 0.82
CA PHE A 77 -13.64 16.90 -0.11
C PHE A 77 -12.27 16.32 -0.48
N ALA A 78 -11.52 15.81 0.50
CA ALA A 78 -10.20 15.23 0.27
C ALA A 78 -10.27 13.95 -0.60
N MET A 79 -11.30 13.10 -0.43
CA MET A 79 -11.53 11.96 -1.32
C MET A 79 -11.83 12.41 -2.76
N MET A 80 -12.71 13.40 -2.94
CA MET A 80 -13.07 13.92 -4.27
C MET A 80 -11.86 14.56 -4.97
N ALA A 81 -11.20 15.49 -4.29
CA ALA A 81 -10.04 16.19 -4.81
C ALA A 81 -8.86 15.25 -5.06
N GLY A 82 -8.65 14.27 -4.18
CA GLY A 82 -7.61 13.26 -4.34
C GLY A 82 -7.87 12.32 -5.51
N ALA A 83 -9.10 11.83 -5.68
CA ALA A 83 -9.48 11.00 -6.82
C ALA A 83 -9.31 11.74 -8.15
N ALA A 84 -9.81 12.98 -8.24
CA ALA A 84 -9.64 13.81 -9.42
C ALA A 84 -8.17 14.15 -9.69
N GLY A 85 -7.42 14.52 -8.62
CA GLY A 85 -5.97 14.83 -8.69
C GLY A 85 -5.11 13.65 -9.08
N TYR A 86 -5.63 12.42 -8.99
CA TYR A 86 -4.98 11.22 -9.52
C TYR A 86 -5.40 10.93 -10.96
N THR A 87 -6.69 11.03 -11.25
CA THR A 87 -7.28 10.68 -12.55
C THR A 87 -6.90 11.66 -13.67
N VAL A 88 -6.89 12.96 -13.39
CA VAL A 88 -6.59 13.98 -14.40
C VAL A 88 -5.15 13.85 -14.94
N PRO A 89 -4.10 13.72 -14.12
CA PRO A 89 -2.76 13.48 -14.64
C PRO A 89 -2.65 12.16 -15.42
N CYS A 90 -3.40 11.10 -15.04
CA CYS A 90 -3.42 9.85 -15.80
C CYS A 90 -3.99 10.06 -17.22
N LEU A 91 -5.02 10.90 -17.38
CA LEU A 91 -5.52 11.28 -18.70
C LEU A 91 -4.45 11.98 -19.54
N LEU A 92 -3.67 12.86 -18.93
CA LEU A 92 -2.62 13.58 -19.63
C LEU A 92 -1.45 12.69 -20.06
N LEU A 93 -1.23 11.54 -19.34
CA LEU A 93 -0.23 10.54 -19.74
C LEU A 93 -0.52 9.91 -21.11
N VAL A 94 -1.76 9.91 -21.59
CA VAL A 94 -2.14 9.39 -22.91
C VAL A 94 -1.33 10.03 -24.05
N GLY A 95 -1.01 11.33 -23.92
CA GLY A 95 -0.30 12.10 -24.93
C GLY A 95 1.17 12.36 -24.59
N CYS A 96 1.70 11.81 -23.50
CA CYS A 96 3.08 12.06 -23.09
C CYS A 96 4.06 11.18 -23.89
N THR A 97 5.09 11.82 -24.43
CA THR A 97 6.19 11.16 -25.15
C THR A 97 7.55 11.46 -24.52
N GLU A 98 7.60 12.44 -23.63
CA GLU A 98 8.84 12.92 -23.02
C GLU A 98 8.91 12.54 -21.54
N LEU A 99 10.08 12.14 -21.08
CA LEU A 99 10.34 11.70 -19.71
C LEU A 99 9.96 12.76 -18.67
N TRP A 100 10.28 14.03 -18.91
CA TRP A 100 9.99 15.11 -17.97
C TRP A 100 8.48 15.31 -17.76
N GLN A 101 7.66 15.08 -18.80
CA GLN A 101 6.20 15.15 -18.72
C GLN A 101 5.66 14.07 -17.77
N ILE A 102 6.17 12.83 -17.91
CA ILE A 102 5.80 11.71 -17.06
C ILE A 102 6.14 12.02 -15.59
N VAL A 103 7.37 12.48 -15.33
CA VAL A 103 7.80 12.84 -13.97
C VAL A 103 6.94 13.96 -13.39
N ALA A 104 6.64 15.02 -14.15
CA ALA A 104 5.79 16.12 -13.70
C ALA A 104 4.37 15.64 -13.35
N LEU A 105 3.78 14.76 -14.18
CA LEU A 105 2.44 14.21 -13.93
C LEU A 105 2.44 13.26 -12.73
N ARG A 106 3.50 12.48 -12.52
CA ARG A 106 3.64 11.65 -11.32
C ARG A 106 3.73 12.50 -10.04
N LEU A 107 4.42 13.64 -10.08
CA LEU A 107 4.44 14.58 -8.95
C LEU A 107 3.06 15.19 -8.68
N ALA A 108 2.29 15.50 -9.73
CA ALA A 108 0.90 15.94 -9.58
C ALA A 108 0.01 14.84 -8.98
N GLN A 109 0.17 13.58 -9.40
CA GLN A 109 -0.53 12.44 -8.81
C GLN A 109 -0.18 12.21 -7.34
N ALA A 110 1.04 12.55 -6.90
CA ALA A 110 1.43 12.46 -5.50
C ALA A 110 0.53 13.31 -4.59
N LEU A 111 0.08 14.49 -5.06
CA LEU A 111 -0.92 15.31 -4.37
C LEU A 111 -2.24 14.57 -4.25
N GLY A 112 -2.69 13.92 -5.34
CA GLY A 112 -3.89 13.10 -5.34
C GLY A 112 -3.83 11.97 -4.31
N LEU A 113 -2.72 11.22 -4.26
CA LEU A 113 -2.51 10.14 -3.29
C LEU A 113 -2.47 10.65 -1.85
N ALA A 114 -1.76 11.75 -1.60
CA ALA A 114 -1.64 12.36 -0.27
C ALA A 114 -3.01 12.78 0.31
N LEU A 115 -3.94 13.19 -0.55
CA LEU A 115 -5.32 13.52 -0.15
C LEU A 115 -6.20 12.26 -0.05
N PHE A 116 -6.18 11.39 -1.05
CA PHE A 116 -7.13 10.28 -1.15
C PHE A 116 -6.89 9.20 -0.10
N GLN A 117 -5.64 8.73 0.04
CA GLN A 117 -5.31 7.58 0.87
C GLN A 117 -5.75 7.72 2.34
N PRO A 118 -5.42 8.81 3.08
CA PRO A 118 -5.85 8.97 4.45
C PRO A 118 -7.34 9.30 4.57
N SER A 119 -7.92 9.98 3.58
CA SER A 119 -9.32 10.43 3.65
C SER A 119 -10.33 9.29 3.57
N VAL A 120 -9.99 8.16 2.95
CA VAL A 120 -10.83 6.96 2.90
C VAL A 120 -11.12 6.44 4.32
N ALA A 121 -10.10 6.27 5.13
CA ALA A 121 -10.26 5.82 6.51
C ALA A 121 -10.94 6.89 7.39
N GLN A 122 -10.56 8.16 7.21
CA GLN A 122 -11.17 9.29 7.94
C GLN A 122 -12.67 9.42 7.64
N TYR A 123 -13.08 9.30 6.38
CA TYR A 123 -14.49 9.37 5.99
C TYR A 123 -15.31 8.23 6.60
N LEU A 124 -14.79 6.99 6.56
CA LEU A 124 -15.46 5.86 7.22
C LEU A 124 -15.55 6.06 8.72
N THR A 125 -14.52 6.58 9.37
CA THR A 125 -14.51 6.87 10.80
C THR A 125 -15.55 7.93 11.17
N ALA A 126 -15.71 8.97 10.35
CA ALA A 126 -16.66 10.03 10.55
C ALA A 126 -18.13 9.60 10.34
N THR A 127 -18.36 8.63 9.42
CA THR A 127 -19.71 8.24 8.98
C THR A 127 -20.20 6.91 9.55
N SER A 128 -19.33 6.17 10.27
CA SER A 128 -19.65 4.83 10.75
C SER A 128 -19.81 4.75 12.27
N PRO A 129 -20.76 3.95 12.79
CA PRO A 129 -20.81 3.59 14.19
C PRO A 129 -19.54 2.81 14.60
N ALA A 130 -19.05 3.03 15.84
CA ALA A 130 -17.86 2.37 16.36
C ALA A 130 -17.96 0.83 16.30
N SER A 131 -19.15 0.26 16.54
CA SER A 131 -19.40 -1.19 16.50
C SER A 131 -19.24 -1.84 15.12
N SER A 132 -19.26 -1.07 14.03
CA SER A 132 -19.14 -1.59 12.66
C SER A 132 -17.93 -1.06 11.90
N LEU A 133 -17.16 -0.15 12.48
CA LEU A 133 -16.03 0.52 11.82
C LEU A 133 -14.97 -0.47 11.35
N GLY A 134 -14.56 -1.41 12.20
CA GLY A 134 -13.54 -2.42 11.84
C GLY A 134 -13.93 -3.25 10.63
N ARG A 135 -15.21 -3.74 10.59
CA ARG A 135 -15.72 -4.49 9.45
C ARG A 135 -15.71 -3.66 8.14
N ARG A 136 -16.07 -2.37 8.22
CA ARG A 136 -16.11 -1.49 7.04
C ARG A 136 -14.71 -1.16 6.52
N LEU A 137 -13.77 -0.89 7.42
CA LEU A 137 -12.35 -0.75 7.05
C LEU A 137 -11.81 -2.02 6.42
N GLY A 138 -12.19 -3.20 6.93
CA GLY A 138 -11.86 -4.49 6.35
C GLY A 138 -12.39 -4.67 4.93
N ILE A 139 -13.64 -4.28 4.65
CA ILE A 139 -14.23 -4.32 3.30
C ILE A 139 -13.44 -3.43 2.33
N VAL A 140 -13.11 -2.21 2.75
CA VAL A 140 -12.33 -1.29 1.90
C VAL A 140 -10.91 -1.82 1.70
N ARG A 141 -10.27 -2.37 2.74
CA ARG A 141 -8.96 -3.00 2.62
C ARG A 141 -8.98 -4.18 1.64
N PHE A 142 -10.01 -5.03 1.72
CA PHE A 142 -10.22 -6.11 0.76
C PHE A 142 -10.34 -5.57 -0.67
N ALA A 143 -11.19 -4.54 -0.88
CA ALA A 143 -11.37 -3.93 -2.18
C ALA A 143 -10.06 -3.35 -2.76
N THR A 144 -9.28 -2.64 -1.95
CA THR A 144 -7.99 -2.08 -2.40
C THR A 144 -6.93 -3.15 -2.68
N THR A 145 -6.93 -4.27 -1.96
CA THR A 145 -6.03 -5.39 -2.28
C THR A 145 -6.50 -6.14 -3.54
N ALA A 146 -7.81 -6.35 -3.71
CA ALA A 146 -8.35 -6.98 -4.90
C ALA A 146 -8.10 -6.14 -6.18
N SER A 147 -8.03 -4.81 -6.07
CA SER A 147 -7.74 -3.94 -7.20
C SER A 147 -6.34 -4.17 -7.80
N LEU A 148 -5.39 -4.63 -6.98
CA LEU A 148 -4.04 -5.01 -7.43
C LEU A 148 -4.06 -6.22 -8.39
N MET A 149 -5.07 -7.07 -8.28
CA MET A 149 -5.26 -8.19 -9.21
C MET A 149 -6.00 -7.75 -10.47
N VAL A 150 -7.16 -7.11 -10.27
CA VAL A 150 -8.08 -6.82 -11.37
C VAL A 150 -7.48 -5.83 -12.37
N GLY A 151 -6.83 -4.79 -11.90
CA GLY A 151 -6.23 -3.76 -12.76
C GLY A 151 -5.19 -4.33 -13.74
N PRO A 152 -4.10 -4.94 -13.26
CA PRO A 152 -3.09 -5.51 -14.17
C PRO A 152 -3.65 -6.60 -15.10
N VAL A 153 -4.44 -7.55 -14.60
CA VAL A 153 -4.99 -8.64 -15.43
C VAL A 153 -5.90 -8.14 -16.54
N THR A 154 -6.67 -7.08 -16.29
CA THR A 154 -7.65 -6.58 -17.28
C THR A 154 -7.08 -5.54 -18.22
N ILE A 155 -6.09 -4.77 -17.78
CA ILE A 155 -5.63 -3.58 -18.51
C ILE A 155 -4.24 -3.77 -19.14
N PHE A 156 -3.33 -4.58 -18.56
CA PHE A 156 -2.01 -4.84 -19.16
C PHE A 156 -2.07 -5.44 -20.56
N PRO A 157 -3.00 -6.35 -20.90
CA PRO A 157 -3.10 -6.88 -22.27
C PRO A 157 -3.29 -5.80 -23.34
N LEU A 158 -3.78 -4.60 -22.96
CA LEU A 158 -3.92 -3.49 -23.87
C LEU A 158 -2.58 -2.92 -24.31
N ILE A 159 -1.52 -3.05 -23.51
CA ILE A 159 -0.17 -2.59 -23.86
C ILE A 159 0.34 -3.36 -25.08
N GLY A 160 0.26 -4.69 -25.05
CA GLY A 160 0.69 -5.56 -26.14
C GLY A 160 -0.15 -5.42 -27.41
N SER A 161 -1.46 -5.19 -27.28
CA SER A 161 -2.38 -5.14 -28.43
C SER A 161 -2.54 -3.74 -29.04
N HIS A 162 -2.49 -2.67 -28.25
CA HIS A 162 -2.83 -1.30 -28.69
C HIS A 162 -1.87 -0.24 -28.15
N GLY A 163 -0.86 -0.64 -27.40
CA GLY A 163 0.15 0.25 -26.81
C GLY A 163 -0.31 1.04 -25.59
N TYR A 164 0.60 1.84 -25.06
CA TYR A 164 0.40 2.63 -23.85
C TYR A 164 -0.71 3.69 -23.90
N PRO A 165 -1.01 4.35 -25.05
CA PRO A 165 -2.10 5.33 -25.08
C PRO A 165 -3.47 4.73 -24.70
N LEU A 166 -3.82 3.55 -25.21
CA LEU A 166 -5.07 2.88 -24.87
C LEU A 166 -5.05 2.37 -23.43
N PHE A 167 -3.90 1.88 -22.97
CA PHE A 167 -3.69 1.50 -21.56
C PHE A 167 -3.99 2.66 -20.60
N PHE A 168 -3.39 3.84 -20.79
CA PHE A 168 -3.67 5.01 -19.95
C PHE A 168 -5.11 5.51 -20.11
N GLY A 169 -5.69 5.42 -21.30
CA GLY A 169 -7.09 5.74 -21.55
C GLY A 169 -8.04 4.87 -20.72
N ALA A 170 -7.81 3.56 -20.70
CA ALA A 170 -8.60 2.60 -19.90
C ALA A 170 -8.44 2.85 -18.39
N LEU A 171 -7.21 3.13 -17.92
CA LEU A 171 -6.97 3.53 -16.54
C LEU A 171 -7.68 4.82 -16.17
N THR A 172 -7.65 5.81 -17.05
CA THR A 172 -8.36 7.08 -16.86
C THR A 172 -9.86 6.87 -16.74
N LEU A 173 -10.45 5.99 -17.56
CA LEU A 173 -11.88 5.66 -17.48
C LEU A 173 -12.22 5.04 -16.11
N ALA A 174 -11.41 4.08 -15.64
CA ALA A 174 -11.58 3.50 -14.31
C ALA A 174 -11.46 4.56 -13.20
N GLY A 175 -10.45 5.43 -13.28
CA GLY A 175 -10.26 6.53 -12.34
C GLY A 175 -11.41 7.55 -12.37
N ALA A 176 -11.94 7.86 -13.56
CA ALA A 176 -13.10 8.75 -13.72
C ALA A 176 -14.36 8.15 -13.05
N CYS A 177 -14.62 6.87 -13.25
CA CYS A 177 -15.70 6.17 -12.54
C CYS A 177 -15.50 6.24 -11.02
N GLY A 178 -14.29 6.00 -10.52
CA GLY A 178 -13.94 6.12 -9.10
C GLY A 178 -14.15 7.54 -8.57
N THR A 179 -13.78 8.55 -9.36
CA THR A 179 -13.97 9.97 -9.05
C THR A 179 -15.46 10.31 -9.00
N ILE A 180 -16.26 9.89 -9.97
CA ILE A 180 -17.73 10.09 -9.98
C ILE A 180 -18.36 9.47 -8.73
N ILE A 181 -17.95 8.26 -8.35
CA ILE A 181 -18.43 7.61 -7.12
C ILE A 181 -18.04 8.44 -5.89
N ALA A 182 -16.82 8.98 -5.83
CA ALA A 182 -16.40 9.85 -4.74
C ALA A 182 -17.24 11.14 -4.65
N PHE A 183 -17.64 11.72 -5.78
CA PHE A 183 -18.56 12.86 -5.82
C PHE A 183 -19.99 12.50 -5.36
N ALA A 184 -20.44 11.27 -5.58
CA ALA A 184 -21.73 10.78 -5.14
C ALA A 184 -21.82 10.47 -3.63
N LEU A 185 -20.69 10.50 -2.89
CA LEU A 185 -20.68 10.29 -1.45
C LEU A 185 -21.50 11.33 -0.70
N PRO A 186 -22.30 10.97 0.31
CA PRO A 186 -23.00 11.91 1.16
C PRO A 186 -22.04 12.92 1.82
N ARG A 187 -22.56 14.12 2.11
CA ARG A 187 -21.77 15.12 2.84
C ARG A 187 -21.45 14.64 4.25
N ASP A 188 -20.22 14.92 4.71
CA ASP A 188 -19.84 14.66 6.10
C ASP A 188 -20.71 15.49 7.03
N LEU A 189 -21.51 14.84 7.86
CA LEU A 189 -22.38 15.50 8.84
C LEU A 189 -21.60 16.01 10.07
N ARG A 190 -20.32 15.69 10.16
CA ARG A 190 -19.41 16.14 11.22
C ARG A 190 -18.08 16.57 10.61
N PRO A 191 -17.57 17.79 10.89
CA PRO A 191 -16.20 18.11 10.58
C PRO A 191 -15.30 17.11 11.34
N SER A 192 -14.64 16.25 10.60
CA SER A 192 -13.89 15.12 11.16
C SER A 192 -12.50 15.50 11.58
N VAL A 193 -12.34 16.60 12.29
CA VAL A 193 -11.08 16.82 13.01
C VAL A 193 -11.39 17.50 14.33
N VAL A 194 -11.67 16.68 15.32
CA VAL A 194 -11.11 16.97 16.62
C VAL A 194 -9.66 16.51 16.52
N PRO A 195 -8.66 17.41 16.45
CA PRO A 195 -7.26 17.04 16.57
C PRO A 195 -7.14 16.10 17.77
N HIS A 196 -6.33 15.04 17.65
CA HIS A 196 -6.13 14.10 18.76
C HIS A 196 -5.81 14.82 20.09
N ARG A 197 -5.19 16.01 20.04
CA ARG A 197 -5.04 16.93 21.17
C ARG A 197 -6.34 17.50 21.76
N ALA A 198 -7.39 17.69 20.97
CA ALA A 198 -8.66 18.27 21.46
C ALA A 198 -9.60 17.20 22.04
N ARG A 199 -9.48 15.92 21.68
CA ARG A 199 -10.22 14.82 22.31
C ARG A 199 -9.82 14.61 23.77
N ILE A 200 -8.58 14.98 24.13
CA ILE A 200 -8.09 14.95 25.51
C ILE A 200 -8.69 16.10 26.34
N ALA A 201 -9.01 17.23 25.69
CA ALA A 201 -9.54 18.40 26.34
C ALA A 201 -11.07 18.42 26.51
N SER A 202 -11.82 17.67 25.72
CA SER A 202 -13.31 17.68 25.74
C SER A 202 -13.96 16.73 26.77
N ASN A 203 -13.23 15.76 27.29
CA ASN A 203 -13.66 14.98 28.45
C ASN A 203 -13.17 15.72 29.71
N GLY A 204 -14.02 16.55 30.30
CA GLY A 204 -13.79 17.44 31.43
C GLY A 204 -13.19 16.85 32.74
N GLY A 205 -12.34 15.87 32.63
CA GLY A 205 -11.47 15.39 33.68
C GLY A 205 -10.06 15.91 33.43
N VAL A 206 -9.60 16.82 34.26
CA VAL A 206 -8.19 17.18 34.41
C VAL A 206 -7.43 15.89 34.75
N ARG A 207 -6.99 15.15 33.71
CA ARG A 207 -5.96 14.14 33.95
C ARG A 207 -4.66 14.90 34.22
N PRO A 208 -3.99 14.64 35.34
CA PRO A 208 -2.68 15.21 35.59
C PRO A 208 -1.77 14.95 34.40
N PRO A 209 -0.82 15.83 34.08
CA PRO A 209 0.12 15.63 32.98
C PRO A 209 0.72 14.23 33.14
N LEU A 210 0.33 13.32 32.24
CA LEU A 210 0.88 11.97 32.22
C LEU A 210 2.39 12.14 32.15
N ARG A 211 3.09 11.76 33.22
CA ARG A 211 4.55 11.59 33.18
C ARG A 211 4.87 10.86 31.88
N PRO A 212 5.77 11.35 31.04
CA PRO A 212 6.09 10.68 29.81
C PRO A 212 6.50 9.25 30.17
N ALA A 213 5.61 8.28 29.85
CA ALA A 213 5.91 6.88 30.12
C ALA A 213 7.29 6.57 29.51
N PRO A 214 8.14 5.78 30.18
CA PRO A 214 9.49 5.49 29.69
C PRO A 214 9.39 5.00 28.25
N ARG A 215 10.23 5.54 27.35
CA ARG A 215 10.31 5.08 25.97
C ARG A 215 10.60 3.58 26.00
N PRO A 216 9.87 2.74 25.23
CA PRO A 216 10.24 1.34 25.13
C PRO A 216 11.72 1.27 24.75
N PRO A 217 12.51 0.38 25.35
CA PRO A 217 13.93 0.27 25.07
C PRO A 217 14.11 0.11 23.56
N LEU A 218 15.10 0.76 22.95
CA LEU A 218 15.36 0.79 21.51
C LEU A 218 15.35 -0.62 20.91
N GLN A 219 15.87 -1.59 21.65
CA GLN A 219 15.88 -3.02 21.28
C GLN A 219 14.49 -3.60 21.00
N ARG A 220 13.40 -3.11 21.64
CA ARG A 220 12.03 -3.57 21.38
C ARG A 220 11.36 -2.87 20.22
N SER A 221 11.74 -1.63 19.91
CA SER A 221 11.16 -0.89 18.80
C SER A 221 11.87 -1.15 17.47
N LEU A 222 13.13 -1.52 17.49
CA LEU A 222 13.94 -1.73 16.28
C LEU A 222 13.34 -2.81 15.34
N PRO A 223 13.01 -4.03 15.77
CA PRO A 223 12.42 -5.04 14.87
C PRO A 223 11.04 -4.63 14.35
N LEU A 224 10.25 -3.86 15.14
CA LEU A 224 8.95 -3.34 14.74
C LEU A 224 9.05 -2.24 13.65
N LEU A 225 10.21 -1.64 13.44
CA LEU A 225 10.47 -0.63 12.42
C LEU A 225 11.30 -1.20 11.26
N ALA A 226 12.30 -2.03 11.55
CA ALA A 226 13.15 -2.65 10.53
C ALA A 226 12.38 -3.64 9.65
N SER A 227 11.50 -4.46 10.25
CA SER A 227 10.73 -5.45 9.49
C SER A 227 9.84 -4.82 8.42
N PRO A 228 8.98 -3.82 8.71
CA PRO A 228 8.17 -3.19 7.67
C PRO A 228 9.01 -2.50 6.59
N LEU A 229 10.15 -1.88 6.94
CA LEU A 229 11.06 -1.27 5.98
C LEU A 229 11.62 -2.30 5.00
N LEU A 230 12.21 -3.39 5.51
CA LEU A 230 12.85 -4.41 4.68
C LEU A 230 11.83 -5.19 3.83
N LEU A 231 10.64 -5.47 4.37
CA LEU A 231 9.56 -6.09 3.60
C LEU A 231 9.06 -5.17 2.47
N ALA A 232 8.94 -3.88 2.74
CA ALA A 232 8.53 -2.89 1.73
C ALA A 232 9.59 -2.69 0.65
N CYS A 233 10.89 -2.85 0.96
CA CYS A 233 11.94 -2.91 -0.06
C CYS A 233 11.66 -4.03 -1.08
N GLY A 234 11.37 -5.25 -0.61
CA GLY A 234 11.06 -6.37 -1.49
C GLY A 234 9.78 -6.15 -2.31
N TYR A 235 8.72 -5.68 -1.66
CA TYR A 235 7.47 -5.36 -2.35
C TYR A 235 7.65 -4.28 -3.42
N SER A 236 8.50 -3.27 -3.17
CA SER A 236 8.83 -2.23 -4.13
C SER A 236 9.53 -2.79 -5.38
N VAL A 237 10.40 -3.79 -5.22
CA VAL A 237 11.03 -4.47 -6.36
C VAL A 237 9.98 -5.17 -7.22
N VAL A 238 9.03 -5.88 -6.59
CA VAL A 238 7.93 -6.52 -7.32
C VAL A 238 7.09 -5.48 -8.08
N MET A 239 6.78 -4.34 -7.47
CA MET A 239 5.96 -3.29 -8.09
C MET A 239 6.69 -2.56 -9.23
N ASN A 240 8.01 -2.40 -9.16
CA ASN A 240 8.78 -1.68 -10.19
C ASN A 240 9.27 -2.59 -11.31
N PHE A 241 9.61 -3.83 -11.01
CA PHE A 241 10.29 -4.75 -11.94
C PHE A 241 9.59 -6.10 -12.08
N GLY A 242 8.41 -6.28 -11.47
CA GLY A 242 7.61 -7.49 -11.63
C GLY A 242 7.11 -7.69 -13.05
N GLN A 243 6.79 -6.59 -13.76
CA GLN A 243 6.43 -6.67 -15.18
C GLN A 243 7.64 -7.12 -16.03
N THR A 244 8.81 -6.56 -15.80
CA THR A 244 10.05 -6.98 -16.50
C THR A 244 10.37 -8.45 -16.23
N LEU A 245 10.26 -8.91 -14.97
CA LEU A 245 10.42 -10.33 -14.64
C LEU A 245 9.37 -11.20 -15.35
N SER A 246 8.12 -10.72 -15.43
CA SER A 246 7.04 -11.41 -16.13
C SER A 246 7.33 -11.56 -17.63
N GLU A 247 7.83 -10.52 -18.27
CA GLU A 247 8.22 -10.54 -19.69
C GLU A 247 9.35 -11.54 -19.96
N GLU A 248 10.33 -11.65 -19.04
CA GLU A 248 11.44 -12.58 -19.17
C GLU A 248 11.07 -14.05 -18.91
N THR A 249 10.13 -14.32 -17.97
CA THR A 249 9.91 -15.68 -17.45
C THR A 249 8.49 -16.24 -17.67
N LEU A 250 7.50 -15.39 -17.93
CA LEU A 250 6.10 -15.76 -18.06
C LEU A 250 5.56 -15.60 -19.49
N ALA A 251 6.44 -15.61 -20.49
CA ALA A 251 6.04 -15.51 -21.89
C ALA A 251 4.95 -16.55 -22.23
N GLY A 252 3.77 -16.09 -22.68
CA GLY A 252 2.63 -16.94 -23.00
C GLY A 252 1.66 -17.23 -21.82
N CYS A 253 1.97 -16.84 -20.59
CA CYS A 253 1.06 -17.04 -19.43
C CYS A 253 0.00 -15.93 -19.27
N GLY A 254 0.08 -14.87 -20.07
CA GLY A 254 -0.82 -13.72 -20.00
C GLY A 254 -0.29 -12.57 -19.14
N ASP A 255 -0.52 -11.35 -19.64
CA ASP A 255 -0.07 -10.13 -18.99
C ASP A 255 -0.77 -9.92 -17.64
N GLY A 256 -0.01 -9.50 -16.64
CA GLY A 256 -0.54 -9.19 -15.30
C GLY A 256 -0.78 -10.40 -14.38
N ILE A 257 -0.55 -11.63 -14.83
CA ILE A 257 -0.80 -12.85 -14.02
C ILE A 257 0.07 -12.89 -12.77
N LEU A 258 1.29 -12.36 -12.81
CA LEU A 258 2.16 -12.24 -11.64
C LEU A 258 1.49 -11.40 -10.53
N PHE A 259 0.91 -10.25 -10.90
CA PHE A 259 0.19 -9.38 -9.95
C PHE A 259 -1.12 -10.00 -9.47
N ALA A 260 -1.77 -10.82 -10.29
CA ALA A 260 -2.93 -11.62 -9.86
C ALA A 260 -2.55 -12.60 -8.76
N CYS A 261 -1.50 -13.39 -8.96
CA CYS A 261 -1.01 -14.34 -7.94
C CYS A 261 -0.56 -13.61 -6.67
N LEU A 262 0.16 -12.49 -6.82
CA LEU A 262 0.56 -11.61 -5.70
C LEU A 262 -0.66 -11.14 -4.88
N SER A 263 -1.72 -10.71 -5.56
CA SER A 263 -2.94 -10.20 -4.91
C SER A 263 -3.77 -11.30 -4.26
N ILE A 264 -3.94 -12.44 -4.94
CA ILE A 264 -4.65 -13.61 -4.37
C ILE A 264 -3.92 -14.07 -3.10
N GLY A 265 -2.58 -14.18 -3.15
CA GLY A 265 -1.75 -14.45 -1.99
C GLY A 265 -1.97 -13.41 -0.89
N GLY A 266 -1.99 -12.13 -1.26
CA GLY A 266 -2.20 -11.02 -0.33
C GLY A 266 -3.55 -11.05 0.38
N LEU A 267 -4.63 -11.37 -0.34
CA LEU A 267 -5.96 -11.56 0.24
C LEU A 267 -5.96 -12.76 1.21
N ALA A 268 -5.44 -13.90 0.78
CA ALA A 268 -5.34 -15.09 1.61
C ALA A 268 -4.49 -14.84 2.86
N GLY A 269 -3.31 -14.24 2.70
CA GLY A 269 -2.40 -13.92 3.78
C GLY A 269 -2.99 -12.96 4.80
N SER A 270 -3.70 -11.92 4.36
CA SER A 270 -4.37 -10.97 5.25
C SER A 270 -5.47 -11.63 6.09
N LEU A 271 -6.23 -12.56 5.52
CA LEU A 271 -7.28 -13.30 6.23
C LEU A 271 -6.67 -14.29 7.26
N VAL A 272 -5.66 -15.06 6.82
CA VAL A 272 -5.00 -16.05 7.67
C VAL A 272 -4.20 -15.38 8.79
N ALA A 273 -3.56 -14.25 8.52
CA ALA A 273 -2.72 -13.55 9.48
C ALA A 273 -3.47 -13.10 10.74
N GLY A 274 -4.72 -12.63 10.60
CA GLY A 274 -5.57 -12.27 11.74
C GLY A 274 -5.83 -13.48 12.63
N TRP A 275 -6.34 -14.58 12.05
CA TRP A 275 -6.60 -15.82 12.76
C TRP A 275 -5.33 -16.41 13.40
N ALA A 276 -4.21 -16.41 12.67
CA ALA A 276 -2.93 -16.92 13.18
C ALA A 276 -2.41 -16.09 14.36
N THR A 277 -2.62 -14.77 14.33
CA THR A 277 -2.22 -13.89 15.43
C THR A 277 -2.98 -14.20 16.71
N ASP A 278 -4.30 -14.43 16.59
CA ASP A 278 -5.15 -14.76 17.73
C ASP A 278 -4.81 -16.15 18.31
N ARG A 279 -4.45 -17.12 17.44
CA ARG A 279 -4.22 -18.52 17.86
C ARG A 279 -2.77 -18.78 18.30
N PHE A 280 -1.77 -18.23 17.61
CA PHE A 280 -0.35 -18.55 17.82
C PHE A 280 0.46 -17.39 18.42
N GLY A 281 -0.19 -16.23 18.58
CA GLY A 281 0.41 -15.00 19.07
C GLY A 281 1.18 -14.21 18.00
N ALA A 282 1.32 -12.90 18.24
CA ALA A 282 1.90 -11.95 17.28
C ALA A 282 3.33 -12.30 16.87
N LYS A 283 4.17 -12.80 17.80
CA LYS A 283 5.58 -13.12 17.48
C LYS A 283 5.72 -14.17 16.39
N ARG A 284 5.00 -15.29 16.51
CA ARG A 284 5.05 -16.39 15.54
C ARG A 284 4.40 -15.98 14.22
N SER A 285 3.27 -15.30 14.29
CA SER A 285 2.54 -14.87 13.08
C SER A 285 3.36 -13.90 12.24
N VAL A 286 4.03 -12.91 12.85
CA VAL A 286 4.95 -12.00 12.15
C VAL A 286 6.13 -12.77 11.55
N ALA A 287 6.75 -13.70 12.29
CA ALA A 287 7.85 -14.51 11.77
C ALA A 287 7.43 -15.32 10.53
N CYS A 288 6.28 -15.97 10.57
CA CYS A 288 5.74 -16.74 9.43
C CYS A 288 5.48 -15.86 8.21
N THR A 289 4.90 -14.66 8.40
CA THR A 289 4.63 -13.75 7.29
C THR A 289 5.90 -13.16 6.68
N ILE A 290 6.91 -12.82 7.50
CA ILE A 290 8.24 -12.42 7.00
C ILE A 290 8.89 -13.55 6.21
N ALA A 291 8.88 -14.78 6.76
CA ALA A 291 9.44 -15.95 6.10
C ALA A 291 8.76 -16.25 4.75
N SER A 292 7.43 -16.12 4.68
CA SER A 292 6.67 -16.26 3.44
C SER A 292 7.07 -15.20 2.39
N THR A 293 7.26 -13.94 2.80
CA THR A 293 7.74 -12.89 1.88
C THR A 293 9.15 -13.19 1.37
N ALA A 294 10.06 -13.57 2.29
CA ALA A 294 11.44 -13.90 1.93
C ALA A 294 11.51 -15.10 0.97
N ALA A 295 10.75 -16.16 1.24
CA ALA A 295 10.66 -17.34 0.38
C ALA A 295 10.07 -16.97 -0.99
N GLY A 296 9.02 -16.15 -1.02
CA GLY A 296 8.42 -15.68 -2.28
C GLY A 296 9.41 -14.90 -3.16
N LEU A 297 10.13 -13.93 -2.58
CA LEU A 297 11.16 -13.17 -3.29
C LEU A 297 12.32 -14.06 -3.75
N LEU A 298 12.74 -15.03 -2.92
CA LEU A 298 13.78 -15.98 -3.27
C LEU A 298 13.37 -16.86 -4.46
N LEU A 299 12.15 -17.38 -4.45
CA LEU A 299 11.62 -18.18 -5.56
C LEU A 299 11.57 -17.35 -6.84
N MET A 300 11.08 -16.11 -6.79
CA MET A 300 11.01 -15.23 -7.94
C MET A 300 12.41 -14.89 -8.49
N GLY A 301 13.42 -14.77 -7.63
CA GLY A 301 14.80 -14.49 -8.03
C GLY A 301 15.58 -15.68 -8.57
N LEU A 302 15.24 -16.92 -8.18
CA LEU A 302 15.92 -18.15 -8.61
C LEU A 302 15.22 -18.90 -9.72
N ALA A 303 13.94 -18.64 -9.94
CA ALA A 303 13.12 -19.43 -10.83
C ALA A 303 13.41 -19.15 -12.30
N GLN A 304 13.45 -20.21 -13.08
CA GLN A 304 13.46 -20.21 -14.55
C GLN A 304 12.14 -20.74 -15.14
N GLN A 305 11.25 -21.23 -14.29
CA GLN A 305 9.95 -21.80 -14.67
C GLN A 305 8.82 -20.91 -14.22
N ALA A 306 7.81 -20.75 -15.06
CA ALA A 306 6.65 -19.88 -14.82
C ALA A 306 5.92 -20.23 -13.51
N GLU A 307 5.68 -21.50 -13.25
CA GLU A 307 4.94 -21.92 -12.07
C GLU A 307 5.66 -21.55 -10.78
N VAL A 308 7.00 -21.61 -10.76
CA VAL A 308 7.80 -21.25 -9.57
C VAL A 308 7.76 -19.75 -9.33
N VAL A 309 7.81 -18.91 -10.40
CA VAL A 309 7.64 -17.46 -10.28
C VAL A 309 6.26 -17.10 -9.74
N LEU A 310 5.20 -17.74 -10.25
CA LEU A 310 3.83 -17.50 -9.81
C LEU A 310 3.60 -17.94 -8.36
N ALA A 311 4.15 -19.10 -7.96
CA ALA A 311 4.15 -19.55 -6.57
C ALA A 311 4.92 -18.58 -5.67
N GLY A 312 6.06 -18.06 -6.14
CA GLY A 312 6.84 -17.02 -5.48
C GLY A 312 6.03 -15.73 -5.28
N ALA A 313 5.33 -15.27 -6.32
CA ALA A 313 4.46 -14.09 -6.26
C ALA A 313 3.31 -14.30 -5.25
N PHE A 314 2.67 -15.46 -5.24
CA PHE A 314 1.63 -15.80 -4.26
C PHE A 314 2.17 -15.75 -2.83
N LEU A 315 3.32 -16.39 -2.54
CA LEU A 315 3.93 -16.40 -1.22
C LEU A 315 4.40 -15.02 -0.78
N CYS A 316 4.97 -14.23 -1.71
CA CYS A 316 5.36 -12.84 -1.46
C CYS A 316 4.15 -11.99 -1.08
N GLY A 317 3.04 -12.10 -1.82
CA GLY A 317 1.78 -11.42 -1.51
C GLY A 317 1.22 -11.83 -0.15
N ALA A 318 1.10 -13.13 0.10
CA ALA A 318 0.61 -13.67 1.37
C ALA A 318 1.45 -13.18 2.56
N GLY A 319 2.76 -13.19 2.41
CA GLY A 319 3.69 -12.70 3.41
C GLY A 319 3.59 -11.20 3.64
N TYR A 320 3.71 -10.38 2.61
CA TYR A 320 3.73 -8.93 2.73
C TYR A 320 2.43 -8.35 3.29
N PHE A 321 1.28 -8.70 2.73
CA PHE A 321 -0.02 -8.21 3.20
C PHE A 321 -0.40 -8.82 4.55
N GLY A 322 -0.02 -10.08 4.82
CA GLY A 322 -0.16 -10.69 6.13
C GLY A 322 0.72 -10.01 7.18
N ALA A 323 1.98 -9.67 6.84
CA ALA A 323 2.89 -8.97 7.74
C ALA A 323 2.39 -7.59 8.14
N THR A 324 1.81 -6.83 7.20
CA THR A 324 1.25 -5.51 7.53
C THR A 324 0.14 -5.61 8.59
N ALA A 325 -0.69 -6.65 8.55
CA ALA A 325 -1.74 -6.88 9.55
C ALA A 325 -1.16 -7.33 10.90
N THR A 326 -0.24 -8.30 10.89
CA THR A 326 0.35 -8.85 12.12
C THR A 326 1.28 -7.87 12.83
N LEU A 327 2.03 -7.03 12.08
CA LEU A 327 2.90 -5.98 12.64
C LEU A 327 2.09 -4.87 13.33
N VAL A 328 0.92 -4.51 12.80
CA VAL A 328 0.00 -3.58 13.46
C VAL A 328 -0.48 -4.14 14.80
N ALA A 329 -0.86 -5.43 14.84
CA ALA A 329 -1.24 -6.10 16.08
C ALA A 329 -0.07 -6.16 17.09
N ALA A 330 1.14 -6.51 16.62
CA ALA A 330 2.34 -6.54 17.44
C ALA A 330 2.70 -5.16 18.03
N ALA A 331 2.54 -4.09 17.24
CA ALA A 331 2.76 -2.72 17.69
C ALA A 331 1.76 -2.30 18.76
N GLY A 332 0.48 -2.63 18.58
CA GLY A 332 -0.57 -2.38 19.58
C GLY A 332 -0.26 -3.04 20.92
N LEU A 333 0.17 -4.31 20.89
CA LEU A 333 0.55 -5.06 22.11
C LEU A 333 1.83 -4.53 22.77
N ALA A 334 2.79 -4.02 21.96
CA ALA A 334 4.08 -3.56 22.48
C ALA A 334 4.03 -2.14 23.06
N ALA A 335 3.18 -1.26 22.55
CA ALA A 335 3.22 0.17 22.83
C ALA A 335 2.07 0.67 23.73
N GLY A 336 1.01 -0.11 23.95
CA GLY A 336 -0.13 0.31 24.78
C GLY A 336 -0.67 1.69 24.37
N ASP A 337 -0.67 2.66 25.29
CA ASP A 337 -1.16 4.04 25.05
C ASP A 337 -0.39 4.81 23.96
N ARG A 338 0.76 4.32 23.48
CA ARG A 338 1.59 4.90 22.42
C ARG A 338 1.50 4.18 21.10
N ALA A 339 0.55 3.26 20.96
CA ALA A 339 0.37 2.48 19.73
C ALA A 339 0.26 3.38 18.49
N ASP A 340 -0.47 4.49 18.56
CA ASP A 340 -0.64 5.43 17.44
C ASP A 340 0.70 6.00 16.93
N ALA A 341 1.59 6.40 17.86
CA ALA A 341 2.90 6.92 17.49
C ALA A 341 3.82 5.85 16.89
N LEU A 342 3.74 4.60 17.36
CA LEU A 342 4.50 3.49 16.80
C LEU A 342 3.97 3.09 15.44
N LEU A 343 2.65 3.05 15.25
CA LEU A 343 2.00 2.77 13.97
C LEU A 343 2.36 3.82 12.92
N ALA A 344 2.38 5.11 13.29
CA ALA A 344 2.82 6.18 12.39
C ALA A 344 4.28 5.99 11.94
N ARG A 345 5.16 5.57 12.87
CA ARG A 345 6.56 5.25 12.54
C ARG A 345 6.69 4.00 11.66
N GLN A 346 5.87 2.96 11.90
CA GLN A 346 5.82 1.78 11.03
C GLN A 346 5.39 2.16 9.60
N GLN A 347 4.40 3.05 9.47
CA GLN A 347 3.99 3.54 8.14
C GLN A 347 5.14 4.29 7.45
N SER A 348 5.85 5.15 8.18
CA SER A 348 7.04 5.84 7.64
C SER A 348 8.15 4.86 7.24
N ALA A 349 8.31 3.76 7.98
CA ALA A 349 9.28 2.71 7.65
C ALA A 349 8.88 1.94 6.38
N LEU A 350 7.58 1.63 6.21
CA LEU A 350 7.04 1.06 4.96
C LEU A 350 7.31 1.98 3.77
N ASP A 351 6.96 3.26 3.91
CA ASP A 351 7.15 4.25 2.85
C ASP A 351 8.65 4.40 2.49
N ALA A 352 9.55 4.43 3.50
CA ALA A 352 10.99 4.48 3.29
C ALA A 352 11.52 3.20 2.59
N GLY A 353 10.98 2.04 2.94
CA GLY A 353 11.27 0.77 2.28
C GLY A 353 10.84 0.78 0.81
N MET A 354 9.66 1.29 0.51
CA MET A 354 9.17 1.45 -0.88
C MET A 354 10.11 2.31 -1.72
N ILE A 355 10.59 3.43 -1.17
CA ILE A 355 11.53 4.33 -1.84
C ILE A 355 12.88 3.65 -2.04
N SER A 356 13.48 3.12 -0.97
CA SER A 356 14.83 2.54 -1.02
C SER A 356 14.90 1.28 -1.87
N GLY A 357 13.88 0.40 -1.80
CA GLY A 357 13.83 -0.82 -2.59
C GLY A 357 13.79 -0.56 -4.10
N GLY A 358 12.95 0.38 -4.54
CA GLY A 358 12.90 0.78 -5.94
C GLY A 358 14.22 1.36 -6.45
N LEU A 359 14.80 2.30 -5.68
CA LEU A 359 16.08 2.94 -6.05
C LEU A 359 17.24 1.95 -6.11
N LEU A 360 17.35 1.06 -5.10
CA LEU A 360 18.39 0.04 -5.07
C LEU A 360 18.29 -0.92 -6.25
N ALA A 361 17.09 -1.43 -6.53
CA ALA A 361 16.86 -2.32 -7.66
C ALA A 361 17.17 -1.61 -8.98
N GLY A 362 16.68 -0.38 -9.17
CA GLY A 362 16.97 0.42 -10.37
C GLY A 362 18.46 0.66 -10.57
N ALA A 363 19.21 0.95 -9.49
CA ALA A 363 20.66 1.10 -9.54
C ALA A 363 21.40 -0.21 -9.90
N MET A 364 20.93 -1.35 -9.38
CA MET A 364 21.48 -2.67 -9.70
C MET A 364 21.30 -2.99 -11.18
N LEU A 365 20.11 -2.78 -11.73
CA LEU A 365 19.81 -3.02 -13.13
C LEU A 365 20.56 -2.03 -14.05
N GLN A 366 20.68 -0.77 -13.64
CA GLN A 366 21.47 0.24 -14.35
C GLN A 366 22.97 -0.15 -14.40
N GLY A 367 23.46 -0.84 -13.36
CA GLY A 367 24.81 -1.40 -13.29
C GLY A 367 25.00 -2.69 -14.11
N GLY A 368 23.99 -3.15 -14.85
CA GLY A 368 24.05 -4.34 -15.70
C GLY A 368 23.74 -5.65 -14.98
N LEU A 369 23.25 -5.61 -13.73
CA LEU A 369 22.79 -6.80 -13.03
C LEU A 369 21.40 -7.25 -13.56
N PRO A 370 21.15 -8.58 -13.65
CA PRO A 370 19.85 -9.09 -14.06
C PRO A 370 18.75 -8.74 -13.06
N VAL A 371 17.51 -8.71 -13.51
CA VAL A 371 16.32 -8.48 -12.65
C VAL A 371 16.27 -9.44 -11.46
N SER A 372 16.61 -10.70 -11.67
CA SER A 372 16.71 -11.74 -10.63
C SER A 372 17.60 -11.34 -9.45
N ALA A 373 18.71 -10.63 -9.71
CA ALA A 373 19.61 -10.18 -8.65
C ALA A 373 18.93 -9.19 -7.66
N ALA A 374 18.06 -8.31 -8.14
CA ALA A 374 17.31 -7.40 -7.29
C ALA A 374 16.31 -8.15 -6.38
N PHE A 375 15.66 -9.19 -6.91
CA PHE A 375 14.79 -10.05 -6.11
C PHE A 375 15.58 -10.82 -5.04
N LEU A 376 16.74 -11.37 -5.40
CA LEU A 376 17.61 -12.08 -4.46
C LEU A 376 18.15 -11.17 -3.34
N ALA A 377 18.60 -9.97 -3.68
CA ALA A 377 19.07 -8.99 -2.71
C ALA A 377 17.98 -8.64 -1.69
N THR A 378 16.74 -8.45 -2.14
CA THR A 378 15.61 -8.15 -1.25
C THR A 378 15.09 -9.39 -0.51
N ALA A 379 15.24 -10.59 -1.05
CA ALA A 379 15.02 -11.83 -0.31
C ALA A 379 15.99 -11.96 0.86
N CYS A 380 17.29 -11.65 0.66
CA CYS A 380 18.28 -11.59 1.74
C CYS A 380 17.92 -10.53 2.78
N ALA A 381 17.46 -9.35 2.38
CA ALA A 381 17.00 -8.32 3.29
C ALA A 381 15.78 -8.77 4.13
N ALA A 382 14.81 -9.44 3.53
CA ALA A 382 13.68 -10.02 4.24
C ALA A 382 14.12 -11.16 5.19
N GLY A 383 15.11 -11.96 4.79
CA GLY A 383 15.75 -12.96 5.66
C GLY A 383 16.44 -12.33 6.88
N ALA A 384 17.16 -11.23 6.68
CA ALA A 384 17.75 -10.47 7.77
C ALA A 384 16.69 -9.89 8.72
N ALA A 385 15.55 -9.42 8.18
CA ALA A 385 14.41 -9.00 9.00
C ALA A 385 13.87 -10.14 9.86
N LEU A 386 13.78 -11.36 9.31
CA LEU A 386 13.35 -12.54 10.06
C LEU A 386 14.29 -12.88 11.23
N VAL A 387 15.59 -12.85 10.97
CA VAL A 387 16.62 -13.09 12.01
C VAL A 387 16.54 -12.02 13.10
N ALA A 388 16.49 -10.74 12.69
CA ALA A 388 16.34 -9.63 13.63
C ALA A 388 15.07 -9.72 14.47
N TRP A 389 13.94 -10.12 13.86
CA TRP A 389 12.69 -10.36 14.57
C TRP A 389 12.81 -11.49 15.60
N GLY A 390 13.41 -12.61 15.22
CA GLY A 390 13.61 -13.76 16.08
C GLY A 390 14.45 -13.45 17.32
N MET A 391 15.56 -12.70 17.12
CA MET A 391 16.52 -12.38 18.18
C MET A 391 16.05 -11.28 19.12
N MET A 392 15.45 -10.22 18.59
CA MET A 392 15.20 -8.99 19.36
C MET A 392 13.78 -8.90 19.91
N TYR A 393 12.80 -9.62 19.33
CA TYR A 393 11.43 -9.55 19.84
C TYR A 393 11.24 -10.53 20.99
N PRO A 394 11.03 -10.06 22.24
CA PRO A 394 11.01 -10.90 23.44
C PRO A 394 9.85 -11.91 23.39
N HIS A 395 10.08 -13.08 23.99
CA HIS A 395 8.99 -14.02 24.27
C HIS A 395 8.02 -13.37 25.25
N GLN A 396 6.80 -13.14 24.84
CA GLN A 396 5.71 -12.93 25.80
C GLN A 396 5.56 -14.25 26.56
N LYS A 397 5.95 -14.28 27.84
CA LYS A 397 5.53 -15.33 28.76
C LYS A 397 4.02 -15.25 28.82
N GLY A 398 3.34 -16.24 28.28
CA GLY A 398 1.88 -16.31 28.31
C GLY A 398 1.43 -16.24 29.76
N ASN A 399 0.66 -15.21 30.12
CA ASN A 399 -0.27 -15.32 31.23
C ASN A 399 -1.33 -16.33 30.78
N ARG A 400 -1.19 -17.55 31.22
CA ARG A 400 -2.26 -18.55 31.25
C ARG A 400 -3.25 -18.17 32.36
#